data_1ff4a5db49d5cee3b8efb6b978795f2d
#
_entry.id   1ff4a5db49d5cee3b8efb6b978795f2d
#
_cell.length_a   1.000
_cell.length_b   1.000
_cell.length_c   1.000
_cell.angle_alpha   90.00
_cell.angle_beta   90.00
_cell.angle_gamma   90.00
#
_symmetry.space_group_name_H-M   'P 1'
#
loop_
_entity.id
_entity.type
_entity.pdbx_description
1 polymer ?
#
loop_
_entity_poly.entity_id
_entity_poly.type
_entity_poly.pdbx_seq_one_letter_code
_entity_poly.pdbx_strand_id
1 'polypeptide(L)'
;MENLFINESNDYFDENVKNVKELLILKQIEDDLLTHDFSKPHVTREEIQSILNGIKIKNISYYQRSLVHKSIYKAVKRYTGEKPIQDYLLQHNERLEFLGDSVLGLIIANYLYNKYPDRDEGFLTKIKTKLVNGLQLSKLAKQINLGKYILMSNHVQNIKGRDSQKILEDAFEAFLAAIFMDLGYDAVNSFVINLIDSLDFTQVLIEDNFKDILLKYSQKVFKNSTPEYFLVTSEGPPHNRTFTVIVSINNIKYETGTAKSKKQAEQIASENTLKKLNFFV
;
A
#
# COMPACT_ATOMS: atom_id res chain seq x y z
N MET A 1 34.91 33.74 31.05
CA MET A 1 35.52 33.39 29.76
C MET A 1 35.39 31.88 29.55
N GLU A 2 34.18 31.36 29.53
CA GLU A 2 33.89 29.95 29.24
C GLU A 2 32.52 29.95 28.57
N ASN A 3 32.46 30.06 27.24
CA ASN A 3 31.24 29.77 26.42
C ASN A 3 31.48 30.10 24.95
N LEU A 4 32.62 29.72 24.37
CA LEU A 4 32.92 29.98 22.96
C LEU A 4 33.46 28.77 22.17
N PHE A 5 33.38 27.53 22.74
CA PHE A 5 33.96 26.35 22.05
C PHE A 5 32.98 25.21 21.71
N ILE A 6 31.67 25.40 21.83
CA ILE A 6 30.70 24.31 21.58
C ILE A 6 30.00 24.40 20.22
N ASN A 7 30.03 25.51 19.51
CA ASN A 7 29.28 25.67 18.25
C ASN A 7 30.05 25.29 16.97
N GLU A 8 31.34 25.38 16.93
CA GLU A 8 32.08 25.10 15.68
C GLU A 8 32.21 23.62 15.33
N SER A 9 32.16 22.71 16.31
CA SER A 9 32.27 21.27 16.04
C SER A 9 30.97 20.65 15.50
N ASN A 10 29.81 21.18 15.84
CA ASN A 10 28.51 20.68 15.33
C ASN A 10 28.25 21.13 13.88
N ASP A 11 28.60 22.36 13.53
CA ASP A 11 28.40 22.85 12.17
C ASP A 11 29.34 22.14 11.17
N TYR A 12 30.59 21.86 11.58
CA TYR A 12 31.55 21.12 10.73
C TYR A 12 31.19 19.65 10.54
N PHE A 13 30.58 19.03 11.55
CA PHE A 13 30.09 17.65 11.48
C PHE A 13 28.82 17.56 10.59
N ASP A 14 27.95 18.54 10.68
CA ASP A 14 26.72 18.61 9.88
C ASP A 14 27.00 18.88 8.40
N GLU A 15 28.00 19.75 8.10
CA GLU A 15 28.41 20.06 6.73
C GLU A 15 29.13 18.88 6.04
N ASN A 16 29.98 18.14 6.77
CA ASN A 16 30.58 16.91 6.26
C ASN A 16 29.56 15.78 6.02
N VAL A 17 28.58 15.60 6.90
CA VAL A 17 27.51 14.63 6.74
C VAL A 17 26.61 15.01 5.56
N LYS A 18 26.35 16.28 5.32
CA LYS A 18 25.60 16.80 4.17
C LYS A 18 26.36 16.53 2.86
N ASN A 19 27.65 16.80 2.82
CA ASN A 19 28.50 16.53 1.67
C ASN A 19 28.56 15.04 1.31
N VAL A 20 28.68 14.14 2.29
CA VAL A 20 28.68 12.69 2.05
C VAL A 20 27.34 12.21 1.51
N LYS A 21 26.22 12.72 2.04
CA LYS A 21 24.88 12.40 1.52
C LYS A 21 24.69 12.86 0.08
N GLU A 22 25.17 14.06 -0.26
CA GLU A 22 25.11 14.59 -1.62
C GLU A 22 25.94 13.75 -2.59
N LEU A 23 27.15 13.34 -2.21
CA LEU A 23 28.01 12.46 -3.00
C LEU A 23 27.36 11.09 -3.25
N LEU A 24 26.73 10.50 -2.23
CA LEU A 24 25.99 9.24 -2.39
C LEU A 24 24.80 9.37 -3.35
N ILE A 25 24.07 10.47 -3.29
CA ILE A 25 22.98 10.76 -4.22
C ILE A 25 23.49 10.92 -5.65
N LEU A 26 24.61 11.62 -5.84
CA LEU A 26 25.22 11.79 -7.16
C LEU A 26 25.64 10.46 -7.76
N LYS A 27 26.29 9.61 -6.97
CA LYS A 27 26.68 8.27 -7.41
C LYS A 27 25.49 7.41 -7.80
N GLN A 28 24.40 7.44 -7.02
CA GLN A 28 23.17 6.71 -7.38
C GLN A 28 22.58 7.21 -8.70
N ILE A 29 22.62 8.51 -8.96
CA ILE A 29 22.13 9.10 -10.21
C ILE A 29 23.01 8.66 -11.38
N GLU A 30 24.33 8.64 -11.22
CA GLU A 30 25.26 8.16 -12.24
C GLU A 30 25.01 6.68 -12.57
N ASP A 31 24.83 5.82 -11.55
CA ASP A 31 24.50 4.41 -11.73
C ASP A 31 23.17 4.24 -12.52
N ASP A 32 22.15 5.05 -12.23
CA ASP A 32 20.88 5.02 -12.96
C ASP A 32 21.05 5.49 -14.41
N LEU A 33 21.86 6.52 -14.66
CA LEU A 33 22.15 7.03 -16.02
C LEU A 33 22.92 6.01 -16.89
N LEU A 34 23.77 5.21 -16.27
CA LEU A 34 24.55 4.17 -16.96
C LEU A 34 23.72 2.94 -17.31
N THR A 35 22.70 2.62 -16.52
CA THR A 35 21.94 1.37 -16.63
C THR A 35 20.61 1.51 -17.34
N HIS A 36 20.02 2.71 -17.39
CA HIS A 36 18.74 2.95 -18.03
C HIS A 36 18.88 3.64 -19.38
N ASP A 37 18.34 3.04 -20.44
CA ASP A 37 18.23 3.69 -21.75
C ASP A 37 16.92 4.50 -21.82
N PHE A 38 16.99 5.77 -21.41
CA PHE A 38 15.83 6.67 -21.39
C PHE A 38 15.31 7.04 -22.78
N SER A 39 16.01 6.67 -23.85
CA SER A 39 15.54 6.87 -25.24
C SER A 39 14.54 5.78 -25.66
N LYS A 40 14.42 4.68 -24.93
CA LYS A 40 13.52 3.58 -25.22
C LYS A 40 12.35 3.50 -24.23
N PRO A 41 11.18 3.05 -24.69
CA PRO A 41 10.07 2.82 -23.79
C PRO A 41 10.38 1.63 -22.85
N HIS A 42 10.04 1.77 -21.56
CA HIS A 42 10.23 0.72 -20.55
C HIS A 42 9.07 -0.30 -20.55
N VAL A 43 7.97 0.00 -21.22
CA VAL A 43 6.83 -0.88 -21.46
C VAL A 43 6.23 -0.60 -22.85
N THR A 44 5.85 -1.65 -23.56
CA THR A 44 5.32 -1.58 -24.90
C THR A 44 3.78 -1.60 -24.91
N ARG A 45 3.20 -1.25 -26.06
CA ARG A 45 1.75 -1.29 -26.29
C ARG A 45 1.20 -2.71 -26.14
N GLU A 46 1.89 -3.68 -26.66
CA GLU A 46 1.52 -5.09 -26.63
C GLU A 46 1.51 -5.63 -25.21
N GLU A 47 2.48 -5.25 -24.39
CA GLU A 47 2.53 -5.61 -22.97
C GLU A 47 1.36 -5.03 -22.18
N ILE A 48 1.04 -3.74 -22.40
CA ILE A 48 -0.13 -3.12 -21.76
C ILE A 48 -1.44 -3.78 -22.22
N GLN A 49 -1.61 -4.02 -23.51
CA GLN A 49 -2.80 -4.69 -24.02
C GLN A 49 -2.92 -6.13 -23.51
N SER A 50 -1.81 -6.82 -23.27
CA SER A 50 -1.81 -8.13 -22.60
C SER A 50 -2.35 -8.04 -21.18
N ILE A 51 -1.92 -7.05 -20.40
CA ILE A 51 -2.47 -6.79 -19.04
C ILE A 51 -3.97 -6.51 -19.09
N LEU A 52 -4.43 -5.81 -20.12
CA LEU A 52 -5.83 -5.45 -20.33
C LEU A 52 -6.64 -6.51 -21.11
N ASN A 53 -6.17 -7.77 -21.15
CA ASN A 53 -6.85 -8.88 -21.84
C ASN A 53 -7.18 -8.58 -23.32
N GLY A 54 -6.28 -7.90 -24.02
CA GLY A 54 -6.40 -7.59 -25.45
C GLY A 54 -7.18 -6.32 -25.77
N ILE A 55 -7.62 -5.55 -24.78
CA ILE A 55 -8.28 -4.26 -25.02
C ILE A 55 -7.31 -3.30 -25.73
N LYS A 56 -7.74 -2.74 -26.85
CA LYS A 56 -6.94 -1.78 -27.63
C LYS A 56 -6.86 -0.44 -26.91
N ILE A 57 -5.64 -0.01 -26.62
CA ILE A 57 -5.38 1.30 -26.03
C ILE A 57 -5.19 2.37 -27.11
N LYS A 58 -5.59 3.61 -26.82
CA LYS A 58 -5.47 4.77 -27.72
C LYS A 58 -4.11 5.44 -27.52
N ASN A 59 -3.79 5.85 -26.29
CA ASN A 59 -2.58 6.58 -25.94
C ASN A 59 -1.72 5.82 -24.91
N ILE A 60 -0.61 5.25 -25.36
CA ILE A 60 0.35 4.50 -24.54
C ILE A 60 1.00 5.36 -23.46
N SER A 61 1.16 6.68 -23.66
CA SER A 61 1.90 7.56 -22.74
C SER A 61 1.29 7.59 -21.33
N TYR A 62 -0.04 7.45 -21.21
CA TYR A 62 -0.69 7.39 -19.88
C TYR A 62 -0.21 6.18 -19.08
N TYR A 63 -0.14 5.01 -19.72
CA TYR A 63 0.31 3.76 -19.09
C TYR A 63 1.80 3.77 -18.77
N GLN A 64 2.62 4.27 -19.70
CA GLN A 64 4.05 4.42 -19.46
C GLN A 64 4.31 5.32 -18.26
N ARG A 65 3.65 6.49 -18.22
CA ARG A 65 3.78 7.43 -17.10
C ARG A 65 3.27 6.86 -15.77
N SER A 66 2.19 6.08 -15.77
CA SER A 66 1.64 5.45 -14.55
C SER A 66 2.64 4.50 -13.89
N LEU A 67 3.59 3.98 -14.66
CA LEU A 67 4.61 3.05 -14.22
C LEU A 67 5.99 3.70 -13.98
N VAL A 68 6.07 5.03 -13.93
CA VAL A 68 7.31 5.76 -13.58
C VAL A 68 7.29 6.11 -12.10
N HIS A 69 8.11 5.43 -11.30
CA HIS A 69 8.28 5.74 -9.89
C HIS A 69 9.17 6.97 -9.69
N LYS A 70 8.85 7.81 -8.70
CA LYS A 70 9.58 9.06 -8.41
C LYS A 70 11.09 8.92 -8.17
N SER A 71 11.56 7.73 -7.80
CA SER A 71 12.98 7.50 -7.52
C SER A 71 13.87 7.72 -8.72
N ILE A 72 13.41 7.40 -9.95
CA ILE A 72 14.18 7.56 -11.17
C ILE A 72 14.20 9.02 -11.68
N TYR A 73 13.27 9.85 -11.20
CA TYR A 73 13.07 11.19 -11.72
C TYR A 73 14.30 12.11 -11.57
N LYS A 74 15.12 11.89 -10.54
CA LYS A 74 16.38 12.64 -10.35
C LYS A 74 17.39 12.35 -11.45
N ALA A 75 17.48 11.09 -11.89
CA ALA A 75 18.33 10.68 -13.00
C ALA A 75 17.82 11.25 -14.32
N VAL A 76 16.51 11.15 -14.58
CA VAL A 76 15.88 11.70 -15.78
C VAL A 76 16.16 13.20 -15.92
N LYS A 77 16.03 13.98 -14.86
CA LYS A 77 16.32 15.43 -14.89
C LYS A 77 17.77 15.80 -15.20
N ARG A 78 18.70 14.88 -14.98
CA ARG A 78 20.14 15.08 -15.23
C ARG A 78 20.64 14.39 -16.49
N TYR A 79 19.73 13.75 -17.22
CA TYR A 79 20.08 13.11 -18.48
C TYR A 79 20.50 14.16 -19.53
N THR A 80 21.72 14.01 -20.06
CA THR A 80 22.30 14.88 -21.09
C THR A 80 22.73 14.09 -22.33
N GLY A 81 22.18 12.87 -22.50
CA GLY A 81 22.52 12.01 -23.63
C GLY A 81 22.10 12.61 -24.98
N GLU A 82 22.78 12.19 -26.05
CA GLU A 82 22.53 12.67 -27.42
C GLU A 82 21.13 12.34 -27.93
N LYS A 83 20.53 11.24 -27.46
CA LYS A 83 19.17 10.83 -27.85
C LYS A 83 18.14 11.53 -26.98
N PRO A 84 17.01 11.99 -27.56
CA PRO A 84 15.94 12.58 -26.76
C PRO A 84 15.35 11.55 -25.81
N ILE A 85 15.05 11.99 -24.58
CA ILE A 85 14.31 11.17 -23.63
C ILE A 85 12.82 11.10 -24.02
N GLN A 86 12.13 10.06 -23.56
CA GLN A 86 10.70 9.94 -23.79
C GLN A 86 9.93 10.96 -22.94
N ASP A 87 8.99 11.70 -23.53
CA ASP A 87 8.27 12.80 -22.88
C ASP A 87 7.52 12.35 -21.60
N TYR A 88 7.01 11.12 -21.58
CA TYR A 88 6.32 10.60 -20.40
C TYR A 88 7.23 10.49 -19.15
N LEU A 89 8.56 10.43 -19.32
CA LEU A 89 9.52 10.38 -18.22
C LEU A 89 9.68 11.73 -17.49
N LEU A 90 9.21 12.83 -18.10
CA LEU A 90 9.26 14.15 -17.48
C LEU A 90 8.30 14.30 -16.30
N GLN A 91 7.50 13.28 -16.00
CA GLN A 91 6.57 13.21 -14.88
C GLN A 91 6.56 11.80 -14.28
N HIS A 92 6.47 11.73 -12.95
CA HIS A 92 6.25 10.46 -12.24
C HIS A 92 4.76 10.19 -12.01
N ASN A 93 4.45 9.03 -11.45
CA ASN A 93 3.08 8.50 -11.34
C ASN A 93 2.19 9.16 -10.27
N GLU A 94 2.72 9.92 -9.30
CA GLU A 94 1.95 10.39 -8.13
C GLU A 94 0.67 11.18 -8.48
N ARG A 95 0.66 11.96 -9.56
CA ARG A 95 -0.57 12.66 -9.98
C ARG A 95 -1.62 11.72 -10.57
N LEU A 96 -1.19 10.63 -11.21
CA LEU A 96 -2.09 9.60 -11.69
C LEU A 96 -2.57 8.71 -10.53
N GLU A 97 -1.72 8.41 -9.55
CA GLU A 97 -2.09 7.76 -8.30
C GLU A 97 -3.25 8.51 -7.62
N PHE A 98 -3.10 9.81 -7.39
CA PHE A 98 -4.15 10.65 -6.80
C PHE A 98 -5.49 10.56 -7.55
N LEU A 99 -5.47 10.59 -8.89
CA LEU A 99 -6.68 10.45 -9.70
C LEU A 99 -7.23 9.02 -9.61
N GLY A 100 -6.35 8.02 -9.67
CA GLY A 100 -6.72 6.61 -9.67
C GLY A 100 -7.37 6.15 -8.36
N ASP A 101 -6.88 6.61 -7.21
CA ASP A 101 -7.53 6.38 -5.91
C ASP A 101 -8.99 6.86 -5.93
N SER A 102 -9.23 8.08 -6.43
CA SER A 102 -10.59 8.64 -6.53
C SER A 102 -11.48 7.84 -7.48
N VAL A 103 -10.97 7.42 -8.64
CA VAL A 103 -11.69 6.59 -9.62
C VAL A 103 -12.00 5.22 -9.03
N LEU A 104 -11.03 4.57 -8.39
CA LEU A 104 -11.21 3.29 -7.70
C LEU A 104 -12.27 3.41 -6.59
N GLY A 105 -12.17 4.46 -5.77
CA GLY A 105 -13.12 4.73 -4.71
C GLY A 105 -14.56 4.85 -5.19
N LEU A 106 -14.78 5.51 -6.34
CA LEU A 106 -16.09 5.62 -7.00
C LEU A 106 -16.58 4.26 -7.51
N ILE A 107 -15.73 3.51 -8.23
CA ILE A 107 -16.08 2.20 -8.80
C ILE A 107 -16.51 1.23 -7.71
N ILE A 108 -15.71 1.12 -6.63
CA ILE A 108 -16.00 0.20 -5.53
C ILE A 108 -17.26 0.62 -4.76
N ALA A 109 -17.46 1.92 -4.54
CA ALA A 109 -18.68 2.41 -3.89
C ALA A 109 -19.92 2.07 -4.71
N ASN A 110 -19.91 2.33 -6.02
CA ASN A 110 -21.00 2.00 -6.92
C ASN A 110 -21.26 0.47 -6.99
N TYR A 111 -20.20 -0.32 -7.09
CA TYR A 111 -20.31 -1.78 -7.11
C TYR A 111 -20.96 -2.33 -5.84
N LEU A 112 -20.49 -1.90 -4.66
CA LEU A 112 -21.03 -2.37 -3.38
C LEU A 112 -22.46 -1.90 -3.14
N TYR A 113 -22.79 -0.66 -3.51
CA TYR A 113 -24.15 -0.12 -3.41
C TYR A 113 -25.15 -0.97 -4.19
N ASN A 114 -24.81 -1.38 -5.41
CA ASN A 114 -25.68 -2.21 -6.24
C ASN A 114 -25.69 -3.70 -5.79
N LYS A 115 -24.56 -4.21 -5.31
CA LYS A 115 -24.43 -5.63 -4.89
C LYS A 115 -25.14 -5.94 -3.58
N TYR A 116 -25.23 -4.94 -2.68
CA TYR A 116 -25.79 -5.11 -1.35
C TYR A 116 -26.90 -4.08 -1.03
N PRO A 117 -28.03 -4.10 -1.74
CA PRO A 117 -29.07 -3.07 -1.61
C PRO A 117 -29.72 -3.00 -0.22
N ASP A 118 -29.73 -4.12 0.53
CA ASP A 118 -30.36 -4.22 1.85
C ASP A 118 -29.37 -3.94 3.01
N ARG A 119 -28.12 -3.53 2.71
CA ARG A 119 -27.11 -3.26 3.73
C ARG A 119 -26.96 -1.77 3.99
N ASP A 120 -26.63 -1.43 5.25
CA ASP A 120 -26.43 -0.07 5.70
C ASP A 120 -25.06 0.51 5.23
N GLU A 121 -24.90 1.81 5.38
CA GLU A 121 -23.69 2.54 5.04
C GLU A 121 -22.46 2.01 5.79
N GLY A 122 -22.61 1.65 7.07
CA GLY A 122 -21.55 1.11 7.90
C GLY A 122 -20.96 -0.19 7.33
N PHE A 123 -21.83 -1.11 6.88
CA PHE A 123 -21.42 -2.33 6.19
C PHE A 123 -20.68 -2.02 4.88
N LEU A 124 -21.24 -1.14 4.03
CA LEU A 124 -20.66 -0.79 2.73
C LEU A 124 -19.27 -0.14 2.91
N THR A 125 -19.13 0.79 3.84
CA THR A 125 -17.87 1.46 4.17
C THR A 125 -16.82 0.47 4.66
N LYS A 126 -17.19 -0.49 5.51
CA LYS A 126 -16.30 -1.52 6.02
C LYS A 126 -15.74 -2.41 4.90
N ILE A 127 -16.62 -2.89 3.99
CA ILE A 127 -16.19 -3.71 2.86
C ILE A 127 -15.35 -2.90 1.88
N LYS A 128 -15.75 -1.67 1.57
CA LYS A 128 -14.96 -0.78 0.74
C LYS A 128 -13.52 -0.65 1.27
N THR A 129 -13.36 -0.34 2.56
CA THR A 129 -12.03 -0.20 3.19
C THR A 129 -11.17 -1.46 3.03
N LYS A 130 -11.78 -2.65 3.11
CA LYS A 130 -11.06 -3.91 2.89
C LYS A 130 -10.64 -4.13 1.44
N LEU A 131 -11.44 -3.68 0.48
CA LEU A 131 -11.16 -3.85 -0.94
C LEU A 131 -10.13 -2.85 -1.47
N VAL A 132 -10.08 -1.63 -0.92
CA VAL A 132 -9.19 -0.56 -1.39
C VAL A 132 -8.00 -0.30 -0.47
N ASN A 133 -7.71 -1.16 0.52
CA ASN A 133 -6.50 -0.99 1.31
C ASN A 133 -5.23 -1.40 0.55
N GLY A 134 -4.10 -0.82 0.93
CA GLY A 134 -2.85 -1.01 0.22
C GLY A 134 -2.39 -2.47 0.12
N LEU A 135 -2.70 -3.32 1.13
CA LEU A 135 -2.40 -4.74 1.06
C LEU A 135 -3.19 -5.42 -0.07
N GLN A 136 -4.48 -5.11 -0.20
CA GLN A 136 -5.32 -5.68 -1.25
C GLN A 136 -4.92 -5.17 -2.64
N LEU A 137 -4.67 -3.85 -2.77
CA LEU A 137 -4.24 -3.26 -4.04
C LEU A 137 -2.89 -3.80 -4.50
N SER A 138 -1.94 -4.00 -3.58
CA SER A 138 -0.65 -4.62 -3.91
C SER A 138 -0.80 -6.07 -4.37
N LYS A 139 -1.77 -6.83 -3.83
CA LYS A 139 -2.09 -8.19 -4.31
C LYS A 139 -2.65 -8.16 -5.74
N LEU A 140 -3.57 -7.23 -6.02
CA LEU A 140 -4.11 -7.05 -7.38
C LEU A 140 -3.02 -6.65 -8.38
N ALA A 141 -2.12 -5.74 -8.00
CA ALA A 141 -0.96 -5.38 -8.80
C ALA A 141 -0.04 -6.58 -9.10
N LYS A 142 0.18 -7.46 -8.12
CA LYS A 142 0.93 -8.71 -8.31
C LYS A 142 0.21 -9.70 -9.22
N GLN A 143 -1.11 -9.82 -9.09
CA GLN A 143 -1.92 -10.71 -9.91
C GLN A 143 -1.78 -10.39 -11.40
N ILE A 144 -1.72 -9.11 -11.77
CA ILE A 144 -1.50 -8.66 -13.16
C ILE A 144 -0.01 -8.44 -13.50
N ASN A 145 0.90 -8.86 -12.61
CA ASN A 145 2.36 -8.76 -12.75
C ASN A 145 2.85 -7.31 -13.03
N LEU A 146 2.18 -6.31 -12.49
CA LEU A 146 2.44 -4.89 -12.75
C LEU A 146 3.85 -4.47 -12.32
N GLY A 147 4.35 -5.04 -11.20
CA GLY A 147 5.68 -4.74 -10.64
C GLY A 147 6.84 -4.92 -11.63
N LYS A 148 6.70 -5.84 -12.61
CA LYS A 148 7.70 -6.06 -13.66
C LYS A 148 7.98 -4.81 -14.48
N TYR A 149 6.95 -4.00 -14.71
CA TYR A 149 6.99 -2.87 -15.63
C TYR A 149 7.27 -1.52 -14.96
N ILE A 150 7.39 -1.47 -13.63
CA ILE A 150 7.65 -0.21 -12.92
C ILE A 150 9.10 0.22 -13.18
N LEU A 151 9.27 1.41 -13.74
CA LEU A 151 10.57 2.06 -13.89
C LEU A 151 10.94 2.75 -12.58
N MET A 152 12.03 2.33 -11.96
CA MET A 152 12.53 2.86 -10.69
C MET A 152 14.06 2.87 -10.66
N SER A 153 14.64 3.64 -9.75
CA SER A 153 16.10 3.69 -9.58
C SER A 153 16.67 2.34 -9.15
N ASN A 154 17.91 2.09 -9.49
CA ASN A 154 18.65 0.88 -9.10
C ASN A 154 18.68 0.71 -7.58
N HIS A 155 18.83 1.80 -6.83
CA HIS A 155 18.78 1.75 -5.37
C HIS A 155 17.46 1.16 -4.86
N VAL A 156 16.33 1.65 -5.36
CA VAL A 156 15.00 1.14 -4.97
C VAL A 156 14.80 -0.30 -5.45
N GLN A 157 15.28 -0.64 -6.63
CA GLN A 157 15.23 -2.01 -7.13
C GLN A 157 16.01 -2.99 -6.26
N ASN A 158 17.24 -2.62 -5.83
CA ASN A 158 18.12 -3.44 -5.01
C ASN A 158 17.56 -3.74 -3.61
N ILE A 159 16.75 -2.83 -3.07
CA ILE A 159 16.01 -3.05 -1.80
C ILE A 159 14.64 -3.71 -2.01
N LYS A 160 14.46 -4.44 -3.11
CA LYS A 160 13.22 -5.14 -3.49
C LYS A 160 12.00 -4.23 -3.68
N GLY A 161 12.21 -3.03 -4.23
CA GLY A 161 11.14 -2.07 -4.47
C GLY A 161 10.00 -2.61 -5.34
N ARG A 162 10.28 -3.54 -6.27
CA ARG A 162 9.25 -4.21 -7.10
C ARG A 162 8.26 -5.06 -6.30
N ASP A 163 8.62 -5.48 -5.08
CA ASP A 163 7.77 -6.24 -4.16
C ASP A 163 7.20 -5.37 -3.05
N SER A 164 7.58 -4.09 -2.98
CA SER A 164 7.10 -3.15 -1.98
C SER A 164 5.59 -2.95 -2.11
N GLN A 165 4.87 -3.17 -1.00
CA GLN A 165 3.42 -2.97 -0.94
C GLN A 165 3.04 -1.56 -1.42
N LYS A 166 3.71 -0.52 -0.89
CA LYS A 166 3.37 0.87 -1.24
C LYS A 166 3.64 1.21 -2.70
N ILE A 167 4.76 0.76 -3.26
CA ILE A 167 5.10 1.02 -4.67
C ILE A 167 4.10 0.31 -5.62
N LEU A 168 3.68 -0.90 -5.28
CA LEU A 168 2.69 -1.65 -6.05
C LEU A 168 1.29 -1.04 -5.96
N GLU A 169 0.88 -0.59 -4.78
CA GLU A 169 -0.36 0.15 -4.53
C GLU A 169 -0.40 1.41 -5.40
N ASP A 170 0.61 2.30 -5.27
CA ASP A 170 0.69 3.56 -6.01
C ASP A 170 0.68 3.34 -7.53
N ALA A 171 1.41 2.34 -8.01
CA ALA A 171 1.45 2.01 -9.43
C ALA A 171 0.11 1.44 -9.92
N PHE A 172 -0.60 0.66 -9.11
CA PHE A 172 -1.91 0.12 -9.46
C PHE A 172 -2.95 1.24 -9.58
N GLU A 173 -3.03 2.14 -8.61
CA GLU A 173 -3.91 3.30 -8.67
C GLU A 173 -3.58 4.18 -9.88
N ALA A 174 -2.30 4.49 -10.10
CA ALA A 174 -1.87 5.25 -11.27
C ALA A 174 -2.23 4.56 -12.60
N PHE A 175 -2.17 3.23 -12.65
CA PHE A 175 -2.55 2.44 -13.81
C PHE A 175 -4.06 2.50 -14.08
N LEU A 176 -4.89 2.49 -13.03
CA LEU A 176 -6.34 2.71 -13.17
C LEU A 176 -6.64 4.10 -13.72
N ALA A 177 -5.93 5.14 -13.26
CA ALA A 177 -6.05 6.47 -13.84
C ALA A 177 -5.65 6.50 -15.32
N ALA A 178 -4.61 5.74 -15.72
CA ALA A 178 -4.21 5.64 -17.14
C ALA A 178 -5.32 5.03 -17.98
N ILE A 179 -5.98 3.95 -17.53
CA ILE A 179 -7.13 3.36 -18.21
C ILE A 179 -8.28 4.37 -18.31
N PHE A 180 -8.58 5.06 -17.21
CA PHE A 180 -9.63 6.07 -17.16
C PHE A 180 -9.38 7.22 -18.17
N MET A 181 -8.16 7.75 -18.20
CA MET A 181 -7.79 8.86 -19.08
C MET A 181 -7.77 8.46 -20.58
N ASP A 182 -7.44 7.22 -20.86
CA ASP A 182 -7.35 6.70 -22.25
C ASP A 182 -8.68 6.18 -22.79
N LEU A 183 -9.41 5.41 -21.98
CA LEU A 183 -10.56 4.62 -22.42
C LEU A 183 -11.88 5.02 -21.76
N GLY A 184 -11.83 5.85 -20.72
CA GLY A 184 -13.01 6.32 -19.99
C GLY A 184 -13.45 5.40 -18.84
N TYR A 185 -14.55 5.80 -18.18
CA TYR A 185 -15.06 5.16 -16.98
C TYR A 185 -15.46 3.69 -17.19
N ASP A 186 -16.18 3.37 -18.24
CA ASP A 186 -16.70 2.01 -18.44
C ASP A 186 -15.58 0.97 -18.60
N ALA A 187 -14.48 1.36 -19.23
CA ALA A 187 -13.33 0.47 -19.40
C ALA A 187 -12.62 0.20 -18.08
N VAL A 188 -12.35 1.23 -17.28
CA VAL A 188 -11.70 1.05 -15.97
C VAL A 188 -12.62 0.35 -14.98
N ASN A 189 -13.92 0.65 -15.01
CA ASN A 189 -14.92 -0.05 -14.19
C ASN A 189 -14.93 -1.55 -14.48
N SER A 190 -15.05 -1.94 -15.77
CA SER A 190 -15.03 -3.35 -16.17
C SER A 190 -13.72 -4.04 -15.77
N PHE A 191 -12.58 -3.38 -15.94
CA PHE A 191 -11.28 -3.91 -15.54
C PHE A 191 -11.19 -4.18 -14.03
N VAL A 192 -11.60 -3.21 -13.20
CA VAL A 192 -11.59 -3.32 -11.74
C VAL A 192 -12.55 -4.40 -11.26
N ILE A 193 -13.78 -4.43 -11.78
CA ILE A 193 -14.79 -5.41 -11.37
C ILE A 193 -14.35 -6.84 -11.70
N ASN A 194 -13.79 -7.07 -12.89
CA ASN A 194 -13.26 -8.40 -13.26
C ASN A 194 -12.16 -8.88 -12.30
N LEU A 195 -11.28 -7.98 -11.85
CA LEU A 195 -10.26 -8.33 -10.85
C LEU A 195 -10.88 -8.64 -9.48
N ILE A 196 -11.87 -7.85 -9.07
CA ILE A 196 -12.51 -8.01 -7.76
C ILE A 196 -13.40 -9.25 -7.72
N ASP A 197 -14.14 -9.54 -8.78
CA ASP A 197 -14.99 -10.75 -8.85
C ASP A 197 -14.17 -12.05 -8.88
N SER A 198 -12.87 -11.97 -9.21
CA SER A 198 -11.94 -13.10 -9.05
C SER A 198 -11.52 -13.34 -7.59
N LEU A 199 -11.80 -12.42 -6.66
CA LEU A 199 -11.48 -12.56 -5.24
C LEU A 199 -12.50 -13.45 -4.54
N ASP A 200 -12.02 -14.21 -3.56
CA ASP A 200 -12.89 -14.90 -2.61
C ASP A 200 -13.52 -13.90 -1.62
N PHE A 201 -14.73 -13.44 -1.94
CA PHE A 201 -15.48 -12.50 -1.10
C PHE A 201 -15.77 -13.03 0.30
N THR A 202 -15.83 -14.36 0.50
CA THR A 202 -16.01 -14.92 1.85
C THR A 202 -14.88 -14.52 2.76
N GLN A 203 -13.63 -14.52 2.28
CA GLN A 203 -12.48 -14.05 3.04
C GLN A 203 -12.51 -12.53 3.26
N VAL A 204 -12.99 -11.75 2.29
CA VAL A 204 -13.16 -10.30 2.45
C VAL A 204 -14.23 -9.97 3.48
N LEU A 205 -15.33 -10.75 3.52
CA LEU A 205 -16.44 -10.56 4.44
C LEU A 205 -16.15 -11.07 5.85
N ILE A 206 -15.16 -11.98 6.03
CA ILE A 206 -14.78 -12.43 7.37
C ILE A 206 -14.41 -11.21 8.22
N GLU A 207 -15.13 -11.07 9.30
CA GLU A 207 -14.87 -10.02 10.27
C GLU A 207 -13.61 -10.37 11.06
N ASP A 208 -12.48 -9.69 10.73
CA ASP A 208 -11.19 -9.86 11.38
C ASP A 208 -10.93 -8.82 12.48
N ASN A 209 -11.90 -7.92 12.71
CA ASN A 209 -11.84 -6.98 13.83
C ASN A 209 -12.49 -7.57 15.08
N PHE A 210 -11.90 -8.62 15.62
CA PHE A 210 -12.41 -9.32 16.80
C PHE A 210 -12.51 -8.42 18.03
N LYS A 211 -11.73 -7.34 18.12
CA LYS A 211 -11.86 -6.34 19.19
C LYS A 211 -13.20 -5.62 19.13
N ASP A 212 -13.65 -5.20 17.95
CA ASP A 212 -14.94 -4.54 17.76
C ASP A 212 -16.11 -5.51 18.00
N ILE A 213 -15.98 -6.75 17.51
CA ILE A 213 -16.97 -7.80 17.76
C ILE A 213 -17.10 -8.05 19.26
N LEU A 214 -15.97 -8.23 19.97
CA LEU A 214 -15.97 -8.46 21.40
C LEU A 214 -16.53 -7.28 22.19
N LEU A 215 -16.22 -6.03 21.76
CA LEU A 215 -16.80 -4.82 22.35
C LEU A 215 -18.34 -4.83 22.24
N LYS A 216 -18.88 -5.03 21.04
CA LYS A 216 -20.33 -5.09 20.81
C LYS A 216 -21.00 -6.23 21.58
N TYR A 217 -20.36 -7.40 21.59
CA TYR A 217 -20.81 -8.54 22.38
C TYR A 217 -20.83 -8.21 23.87
N SER A 218 -19.76 -7.61 24.40
CA SER A 218 -19.64 -7.26 25.82
C SER A 218 -20.67 -6.23 26.23
N GLN A 219 -20.91 -5.21 25.41
CA GLN A 219 -21.96 -4.20 25.66
C GLN A 219 -23.36 -4.84 25.72
N LYS A 220 -23.62 -5.79 24.82
CA LYS A 220 -24.93 -6.47 24.75
C LYS A 220 -25.14 -7.47 25.90
N VAL A 221 -24.15 -8.29 26.22
CA VAL A 221 -24.28 -9.43 27.14
C VAL A 221 -23.90 -9.06 28.58
N PHE A 222 -22.90 -8.21 28.77
CA PHE A 222 -22.35 -7.83 30.07
C PHE A 222 -22.72 -6.40 30.51
N LYS A 223 -23.92 -5.93 30.14
CA LYS A 223 -24.47 -4.63 30.60
C LYS A 223 -23.56 -3.43 30.33
N ASN A 224 -23.24 -3.18 29.07
CA ASN A 224 -22.38 -2.08 28.62
C ASN A 224 -20.92 -2.15 29.08
N SER A 225 -20.42 -3.33 29.40
CA SER A 225 -19.01 -3.52 29.77
C SER A 225 -18.08 -3.33 28.57
N THR A 226 -16.93 -2.74 28.81
CA THR A 226 -15.88 -2.56 27.82
C THR A 226 -14.75 -3.56 28.07
N PRO A 227 -14.30 -4.34 27.08
CA PRO A 227 -13.13 -5.20 27.20
C PRO A 227 -11.86 -4.38 27.43
N GLU A 228 -11.07 -4.77 28.40
CA GLU A 228 -9.75 -4.20 28.72
C GLU A 228 -8.66 -5.18 28.32
N TYR A 229 -7.49 -4.65 27.91
CA TYR A 229 -6.38 -5.44 27.41
C TYR A 229 -5.13 -5.19 28.25
N PHE A 230 -4.59 -6.25 28.84
CA PHE A 230 -3.40 -6.18 29.67
C PHE A 230 -2.24 -6.94 29.05
N LEU A 231 -1.07 -6.31 29.00
CA LEU A 231 0.15 -6.97 28.57
C LEU A 231 0.58 -7.98 29.65
N VAL A 232 0.71 -9.25 29.28
CA VAL A 232 1.16 -10.33 30.15
C VAL A 232 2.67 -10.48 30.05
N THR A 233 3.21 -10.64 28.82
CA THR A 233 4.64 -10.74 28.55
C THR A 233 5.05 -9.95 27.32
N SER A 234 6.35 -9.61 27.26
CA SER A 234 6.97 -9.00 26.09
C SER A 234 8.37 -9.58 25.96
N GLU A 235 8.55 -10.53 25.04
CA GLU A 235 9.75 -11.36 24.91
C GLU A 235 10.44 -11.18 23.56
N GLY A 236 11.75 -11.44 23.54
CA GLY A 236 12.58 -11.36 22.33
C GLY A 236 13.31 -10.03 22.13
N PRO A 237 14.26 -9.99 21.19
CA PRO A 237 15.06 -8.81 20.91
C PRO A 237 14.20 -7.67 20.30
N PRO A 238 14.65 -6.40 20.38
CA PRO A 238 13.86 -5.25 19.93
C PRO A 238 13.28 -5.35 18.52
N HIS A 239 14.02 -5.95 17.59
CA HIS A 239 13.62 -6.12 16.17
C HIS A 239 12.75 -7.36 15.90
N ASN A 240 12.57 -8.25 16.91
CA ASN A 240 11.76 -9.46 16.79
C ASN A 240 10.98 -9.77 18.08
N ARG A 241 10.41 -8.74 18.68
CA ARG A 241 9.67 -8.85 19.94
C ARG A 241 8.31 -9.51 19.74
N THR A 242 7.92 -10.33 20.70
CA THR A 242 6.61 -11.00 20.76
C THR A 242 5.85 -10.50 22.00
N PHE A 243 4.58 -10.18 21.82
CA PHE A 243 3.71 -9.64 22.86
C PHE A 243 2.61 -10.64 23.17
N THR A 244 2.40 -10.95 24.45
CA THR A 244 1.23 -11.71 24.92
C THR A 244 0.30 -10.78 25.68
N VAL A 245 -0.94 -10.73 25.26
CA VAL A 245 -1.99 -9.87 25.84
C VAL A 245 -3.14 -10.75 26.34
N ILE A 246 -3.77 -10.38 27.46
CA ILE A 246 -4.96 -11.01 28.01
C ILE A 246 -6.14 -10.04 27.97
N VAL A 247 -7.33 -10.55 27.69
CA VAL A 247 -8.60 -9.79 27.78
C VAL A 247 -9.17 -9.88 29.19
N SER A 248 -9.71 -8.78 29.70
CA SER A 248 -10.53 -8.72 30.91
C SER A 248 -11.87 -8.04 30.61
N ILE A 249 -12.96 -8.59 31.10
CA ILE A 249 -14.31 -8.02 31.04
C ILE A 249 -14.88 -8.07 32.44
N ASN A 250 -15.28 -6.93 33.02
CA ASN A 250 -15.76 -6.83 34.40
C ASN A 250 -14.79 -7.44 35.43
N ASN A 251 -13.51 -7.17 35.28
CA ASN A 251 -12.42 -7.71 36.10
C ASN A 251 -12.23 -9.25 36.02
N ILE A 252 -12.95 -9.93 35.15
CA ILE A 252 -12.77 -11.36 34.88
C ILE A 252 -11.81 -11.50 33.70
N LYS A 253 -10.70 -12.22 33.92
CA LYS A 253 -9.73 -12.53 32.87
C LYS A 253 -10.24 -13.68 31.99
N TYR A 254 -10.16 -13.46 30.69
CA TYR A 254 -10.54 -14.45 29.67
C TYR A 254 -9.30 -15.04 28.97
N GLU A 255 -9.24 -14.98 27.65
CA GLU A 255 -8.22 -15.65 26.87
C GLU A 255 -7.07 -14.71 26.51
N THR A 256 -5.92 -15.32 26.17
CA THR A 256 -4.72 -14.61 25.72
C THR A 256 -4.56 -14.68 24.22
N GLY A 257 -3.81 -13.71 23.67
CA GLY A 257 -3.33 -13.71 22.29
C GLY A 257 -1.87 -13.31 22.24
N THR A 258 -1.11 -13.95 21.36
CA THR A 258 0.33 -13.71 21.22
C THR A 258 0.65 -13.35 19.76
N ALA A 259 1.38 -12.25 19.55
CA ALA A 259 1.77 -11.78 18.22
C ALA A 259 3.00 -10.87 18.22
N LYS A 260 3.50 -10.51 17.03
CA LYS A 260 4.64 -9.59 16.84
C LYS A 260 4.30 -8.11 17.09
N SER A 261 3.03 -7.76 17.25
CA SER A 261 2.60 -6.43 17.67
C SER A 261 1.50 -6.53 18.73
N LYS A 262 1.42 -5.54 19.65
CA LYS A 262 0.36 -5.49 20.65
C LYS A 262 -1.03 -5.52 20.03
N LYS A 263 -1.24 -4.74 18.94
CA LYS A 263 -2.52 -4.66 18.23
C LYS A 263 -2.97 -6.02 17.70
N GLN A 264 -2.07 -6.81 17.11
CA GLN A 264 -2.37 -8.16 16.65
C GLN A 264 -2.62 -9.13 17.81
N ALA A 265 -1.83 -9.04 18.89
CA ALA A 265 -2.04 -9.85 20.09
C ALA A 265 -3.42 -9.60 20.71
N GLU A 266 -3.87 -8.34 20.75
CA GLU A 266 -5.22 -7.96 21.21
C GLU A 266 -6.33 -8.53 20.32
N GLN A 267 -6.16 -8.55 18.99
CA GLN A 267 -7.11 -9.18 18.07
C GLN A 267 -7.24 -10.69 18.34
N ILE A 268 -6.10 -11.39 18.46
CA ILE A 268 -6.08 -12.82 18.75
C ILE A 268 -6.70 -13.13 20.12
N ALA A 269 -6.39 -12.33 21.16
CA ALA A 269 -6.99 -12.48 22.48
C ALA A 269 -8.52 -12.30 22.42
N SER A 270 -8.99 -11.34 21.64
CA SER A 270 -10.43 -11.11 21.42
C SER A 270 -11.10 -12.27 20.71
N GLU A 271 -10.48 -12.80 19.65
CA GLU A 271 -10.97 -13.96 18.90
C GLU A 271 -11.08 -15.19 19.81
N ASN A 272 -10.02 -15.50 20.56
CA ASN A 272 -9.99 -16.63 21.49
C ASN A 272 -11.05 -16.46 22.60
N THR A 273 -11.25 -15.24 23.10
CA THR A 273 -12.31 -14.92 24.08
C THR A 273 -13.70 -15.14 23.50
N LEU A 274 -13.95 -14.70 22.26
CA LEU A 274 -15.25 -14.92 21.58
C LEU A 274 -15.51 -16.42 21.35
N LYS A 275 -14.49 -17.20 20.98
CA LYS A 275 -14.59 -18.66 20.86
C LYS A 275 -14.98 -19.31 22.21
N LYS A 276 -14.33 -18.91 23.30
CA LYS A 276 -14.65 -19.39 24.65
C LYS A 276 -16.06 -19.02 25.09
N LEU A 277 -16.55 -17.86 24.66
CA LEU A 277 -17.91 -17.39 24.93
C LEU A 277 -18.96 -17.99 23.98
N ASN A 278 -18.58 -18.95 23.14
CA ASN A 278 -19.44 -19.62 22.15
C ASN A 278 -20.15 -18.66 21.20
N PHE A 279 -19.48 -17.56 20.83
CA PHE A 279 -20.06 -16.56 19.92
C PHE A 279 -20.21 -17.06 18.49
N PHE A 280 -19.38 -18.01 18.05
CA PHE A 280 -19.34 -18.55 16.68
C PHE A 280 -20.13 -19.87 16.51
N VAL A 281 -21.02 -20.20 17.41
CA VAL A 281 -21.88 -21.41 17.34
C VAL A 281 -23.21 -21.09 16.67
#